data_3cc143a9b33deb6abf1ce8a3ffd5a96d
#
_entry.id   3cc143a9b33deb6abf1ce8a3ffd5a96d
#
_cell.length_a   1.000
_cell.length_b   1.000
_cell.length_c   1.000
_cell.angle_alpha   90.00
_cell.angle_beta   90.00
_cell.angle_gamma   90.00
#
_symmetry.space_group_name_H-M   'P 1'
#
loop_
_entity.id
_entity.type
_entity.pdbx_description
1 polymer ?
#
loop_
_entity_poly.entity_id
_entity_poly.type
_entity_poly.pdbx_seq_one_letter_code
_entity_poly.pdbx_strand_id
1 'polypeptide(L)'
;MKKFLFTALLAVAGFAAQSQSNSVLVYGSLGINSAKTAADVKTNSFSFTPGAGYQFNDHWTGGVNLKTESWKSGSPQIKSSAFSAGPFVRYAYPLSNIFAVFGQLNTNWATGKVAGVKSSGFEGVLFPAIGVNMKNGFALNFNFGSLGITTSKVKGQSGSSTQFGLNFGSGAGFGISKNFGL
;
A
#
# COMPACT_ATOMS: atom_id res chain seq x y z
N MET A 1 -0.90 -24.64 -6.73
CA MET A 1 -1.00 -23.55 -5.77
C MET A 1 -1.38 -22.19 -6.39
N LYS A 2 -0.98 -21.84 -7.63
CA LYS A 2 -1.35 -20.56 -8.28
C LYS A 2 -2.85 -20.42 -8.60
N LYS A 3 -3.57 -21.52 -8.84
CA LYS A 3 -5.00 -21.52 -9.16
C LYS A 3 -5.91 -21.27 -7.94
N PHE A 4 -5.48 -21.64 -6.74
CA PHE A 4 -6.23 -21.43 -5.51
C PHE A 4 -6.25 -19.96 -5.05
N LEU A 5 -5.18 -19.19 -5.30
CA LEU A 5 -5.14 -17.76 -5.00
C LEU A 5 -6.12 -16.95 -5.87
N PHE A 6 -6.28 -17.33 -7.13
CA PHE A 6 -7.19 -16.66 -8.06
C PHE A 6 -8.67 -16.95 -7.72
N THR A 7 -8.96 -18.16 -7.28
CA THR A 7 -10.32 -18.55 -6.87
C THR A 7 -10.74 -17.90 -5.55
N ALA A 8 -9.82 -17.76 -4.60
CA ALA A 8 -10.08 -17.03 -3.35
C ALA A 8 -10.31 -15.52 -3.59
N LEU A 9 -9.62 -14.93 -4.56
CA LEU A 9 -9.83 -13.52 -4.91
C LEU A 9 -11.19 -13.28 -5.60
N LEU A 10 -11.65 -14.23 -6.40
CA LEU A 10 -12.96 -14.19 -7.07
C LEU A 10 -14.14 -14.50 -6.14
N ALA A 11 -13.95 -15.34 -5.13
CA ALA A 11 -15.00 -15.68 -4.17
C ALA A 11 -15.40 -14.48 -3.28
N VAL A 12 -14.49 -13.52 -3.04
CA VAL A 12 -14.77 -12.27 -2.32
C VAL A 12 -15.57 -11.27 -3.19
N ALA A 13 -15.67 -11.48 -4.49
CA ALA A 13 -16.33 -10.55 -5.41
C ALA A 13 -17.86 -10.65 -5.45
N GLY A 14 -18.46 -11.63 -4.75
CA GLY A 14 -19.88 -11.98 -4.86
C GLY A 14 -20.86 -11.32 -3.88
N PHE A 15 -20.39 -10.57 -2.88
CA PHE A 15 -21.28 -9.97 -1.89
C PHE A 15 -21.69 -8.55 -2.27
N ALA A 16 -23.00 -8.33 -2.34
CA ALA A 16 -23.59 -7.03 -2.70
C ALA A 16 -23.40 -6.01 -1.57
N ALA A 17 -23.02 -4.80 -1.97
CA ALA A 17 -22.82 -3.68 -1.05
C ALA A 17 -24.17 -3.12 -0.59
N GLN A 18 -24.46 -3.23 0.68
CA GLN A 18 -25.43 -2.36 1.36
C GLN A 18 -24.88 -2.03 2.76
N SER A 19 -24.91 -0.73 3.10
CA SER A 19 -24.44 -0.14 4.35
C SER A 19 -22.91 -0.11 4.53
N GLN A 20 -22.38 1.04 4.92
CA GLN A 20 -20.93 1.22 5.12
C GLN A 20 -20.41 0.63 6.44
N SER A 21 -21.28 0.36 7.40
CA SER A 21 -20.96 -0.39 8.62
C SER A 21 -21.09 -1.89 8.38
N ASN A 22 -20.24 -2.70 9.01
CA ASN A 22 -20.18 -4.16 8.83
C ASN A 22 -19.86 -4.58 7.40
N SER A 23 -18.84 -3.98 6.81
CA SER A 23 -18.40 -4.29 5.45
C SER A 23 -16.94 -4.73 5.41
N VAL A 24 -16.59 -5.48 4.38
CA VAL A 24 -15.20 -5.84 4.08
C VAL A 24 -14.65 -4.88 3.05
N LEU A 25 -13.62 -4.14 3.43
CA LEU A 25 -12.84 -3.31 2.53
C LEU A 25 -11.74 -4.14 1.88
N VAL A 26 -11.67 -4.12 0.55
CA VAL A 26 -10.50 -4.60 -0.20
C VAL A 26 -9.96 -3.43 -1.01
N TYR A 27 -8.66 -3.21 -0.95
CA TYR A 27 -8.03 -2.12 -1.70
C TYR A 27 -6.69 -2.54 -2.27
N GLY A 28 -6.21 -1.76 -3.23
CA GLY A 28 -4.88 -1.97 -3.77
C GLY A 28 -4.40 -0.79 -4.60
N SER A 29 -3.08 -0.70 -4.71
CA SER A 29 -2.41 0.20 -5.63
C SER A 29 -1.32 -0.53 -6.39
N LEU A 30 -1.08 -0.09 -7.62
CA LEU A 30 -0.05 -0.59 -8.51
C LEU A 30 0.79 0.59 -8.97
N GLY A 31 2.11 0.46 -8.86
CA GLY A 31 3.06 1.42 -9.37
C GLY A 31 4.02 0.75 -10.36
N ILE A 32 4.19 1.37 -11.51
CA ILE A 32 5.17 0.97 -12.52
C ILE A 32 5.90 2.23 -12.97
N ASN A 33 7.21 2.19 -12.91
CA ASN A 33 8.04 3.28 -13.42
C ASN A 33 9.15 2.68 -14.30
N SER A 34 9.39 3.31 -15.43
CA SER A 34 10.51 3.00 -16.33
C SER A 34 11.14 4.28 -16.80
N ALA A 35 12.41 4.45 -16.53
CA ALA A 35 13.17 5.61 -16.94
C ALA A 35 14.49 5.19 -17.59
N LYS A 36 14.95 5.97 -18.59
CA LYS A 36 16.23 5.82 -19.25
C LYS A 36 16.90 7.19 -19.29
N THR A 37 18.11 7.28 -18.76
CA THR A 37 18.89 8.50 -18.81
C THR A 37 19.65 8.61 -20.14
N ALA A 38 20.16 9.80 -20.45
CA ALA A 38 21.00 10.03 -21.62
C ALA A 38 22.29 9.19 -21.63
N ALA A 39 22.76 8.76 -20.46
CA ALA A 39 23.91 7.84 -20.32
C ALA A 39 23.52 6.36 -20.43
N ASP A 40 22.38 6.04 -21.02
CA ASP A 40 21.85 4.69 -21.22
C ASP A 40 21.59 3.88 -19.92
N VAL A 41 21.58 4.54 -18.78
CA VAL A 41 21.23 3.89 -17.51
C VAL A 41 19.71 3.72 -17.46
N LYS A 42 19.27 2.46 -17.42
CA LYS A 42 17.85 2.10 -17.29
C LYS A 42 17.48 1.85 -15.83
N THR A 43 16.39 2.47 -15.39
CA THR A 43 15.75 2.21 -14.10
C THR A 43 14.33 1.72 -14.31
N ASN A 44 14.00 0.58 -13.74
CA ASN A 44 12.65 0.05 -13.74
C ASN A 44 12.23 -0.24 -12.30
N SER A 45 11.03 0.18 -11.94
CA SER A 45 10.45 -0.15 -10.64
C SER A 45 9.03 -0.67 -10.79
N PHE A 46 8.68 -1.55 -9.87
CA PHE A 46 7.36 -2.12 -9.73
C PHE A 46 6.99 -2.12 -8.25
N SER A 47 5.78 -1.71 -7.94
CA SER A 47 5.21 -1.81 -6.60
C SER A 47 3.77 -2.29 -6.67
N PHE A 48 3.38 -3.13 -5.71
CA PHE A 48 2.02 -3.61 -5.56
C PHE A 48 1.67 -3.67 -4.07
N THR A 49 0.59 -3.01 -3.69
CA THR A 49 0.18 -2.87 -2.29
C THR A 49 -1.30 -3.24 -2.14
N PRO A 50 -1.63 -4.52 -1.98
CA PRO A 50 -2.98 -4.95 -1.63
C PRO A 50 -3.23 -4.84 -0.13
N GLY A 51 -4.50 -4.65 0.24
CA GLY A 51 -4.94 -4.70 1.63
C GLY A 51 -6.39 -5.15 1.74
N ALA A 52 -6.72 -5.75 2.88
CA ALA A 52 -8.07 -6.12 3.23
C ALA A 52 -8.35 -5.81 4.70
N GLY A 53 -9.54 -5.31 5.00
CA GLY A 53 -9.93 -4.94 6.35
C GLY A 53 -11.42 -5.01 6.56
N TYR A 54 -11.80 -4.99 7.83
CA TYR A 54 -13.18 -4.97 8.26
C TYR A 54 -13.53 -3.56 8.76
N GLN A 55 -14.59 -3.01 8.23
CA GLN A 55 -15.16 -1.73 8.66
C GLN A 55 -16.19 -2.01 9.75
N PHE A 56 -15.81 -1.72 11.00
CA PHE A 56 -16.60 -2.05 12.18
C PHE A 56 -17.57 -0.95 12.59
N ASN A 57 -17.48 0.24 12.00
CA ASN A 57 -18.48 1.31 12.09
C ASN A 57 -18.32 2.27 10.90
N ASP A 58 -19.10 3.33 10.86
CA ASP A 58 -19.15 4.28 9.74
C ASP A 58 -17.82 5.00 9.45
N HIS A 59 -16.88 4.98 10.39
CA HIS A 59 -15.63 5.72 10.29
C HIS A 59 -14.39 4.83 10.33
N TRP A 60 -14.41 3.73 11.09
CA TRP A 60 -13.22 2.97 11.39
C TRP A 60 -13.14 1.65 10.64
N THR A 61 -11.98 1.42 10.05
CA THR A 61 -11.63 0.15 9.41
C THR A 61 -10.29 -0.32 9.95
N GLY A 62 -10.21 -1.58 10.34
CA GLY A 62 -8.96 -2.24 10.72
C GLY A 62 -8.70 -3.45 9.84
N GLY A 63 -7.45 -3.74 9.55
CA GLY A 63 -7.12 -4.86 8.67
C GLY A 63 -5.64 -5.10 8.51
N VAL A 64 -5.29 -5.79 7.43
CA VAL A 64 -3.92 -6.12 7.07
C VAL A 64 -3.60 -5.61 5.66
N ASN A 65 -2.36 -5.21 5.48
CA ASN A 65 -1.84 -4.83 4.18
C ASN A 65 -0.55 -5.59 3.89
N LEU A 66 -0.27 -5.73 2.60
CA LEU A 66 0.96 -6.28 2.06
C LEU A 66 1.53 -5.25 1.10
N LYS A 67 2.84 -5.21 0.97
CA LYS A 67 3.53 -4.38 -0.02
C LYS A 67 4.68 -5.18 -0.61
N THR A 68 4.77 -5.22 -1.91
CA THR A 68 5.93 -5.78 -2.62
C THR A 68 6.48 -4.73 -3.56
N GLU A 69 7.79 -4.58 -3.54
CA GLU A 69 8.51 -3.65 -4.39
C GLU A 69 9.70 -4.34 -5.03
N SER A 70 9.97 -3.97 -6.26
CA SER A 70 11.20 -4.35 -6.93
C SER A 70 11.69 -3.21 -7.80
N TRP A 71 12.99 -3.00 -7.81
CA TRP A 71 13.59 -2.07 -8.75
C TRP A 71 14.92 -2.61 -9.28
N LYS A 72 15.26 -2.15 -10.46
CA LYS A 72 16.49 -2.44 -11.17
C LYS A 72 17.05 -1.13 -11.67
N SER A 73 18.31 -0.88 -11.41
CA SER A 73 18.98 0.35 -11.84
C SER A 73 20.44 0.10 -12.11
N GLY A 74 21.02 0.89 -13.00
CA GLY A 74 22.46 0.90 -13.27
C GLY A 74 22.93 0.06 -14.44
N SER A 75 24.23 0.24 -14.72
CA SER A 75 25.00 -0.59 -15.67
C SER A 75 26.41 -0.78 -15.05
N PRO A 76 26.73 -1.96 -14.45
CA PRO A 76 25.95 -3.19 -14.38
C PRO A 76 24.68 -3.06 -13.52
N GLN A 77 23.67 -3.85 -13.83
CA GLN A 77 22.34 -3.75 -13.26
C GLN A 77 22.26 -4.22 -11.80
N ILE A 78 21.98 -3.31 -10.88
CA ILE A 78 21.69 -3.62 -9.47
C ILE A 78 20.19 -3.94 -9.34
N LYS A 79 19.89 -5.09 -8.74
CA LYS A 79 18.54 -5.54 -8.43
C LYS A 79 18.25 -5.38 -6.96
N SER A 80 17.08 -4.85 -6.65
CA SER A 80 16.57 -4.71 -5.29
C SER A 80 15.13 -5.19 -5.21
N SER A 81 14.78 -5.77 -4.08
CA SER A 81 13.41 -6.18 -3.79
C SER A 81 13.10 -5.96 -2.32
N ALA A 82 11.86 -5.59 -2.04
CA ALA A 82 11.35 -5.44 -0.69
C ALA A 82 9.97 -6.08 -0.58
N PHE A 83 9.68 -6.61 0.60
CA PHE A 83 8.37 -7.09 0.97
C PHE A 83 8.07 -6.59 2.39
N SER A 84 6.88 -6.06 2.59
CA SER A 84 6.40 -5.72 3.91
C SER A 84 4.96 -6.18 4.12
N ALA A 85 4.61 -6.45 5.36
CA ALA A 85 3.29 -6.88 5.77
C ALA A 85 2.99 -6.40 7.18
N GLY A 86 1.74 -6.06 7.44
CA GLY A 86 1.33 -5.66 8.77
C GLY A 86 -0.10 -5.15 8.86
N PRO A 87 -0.53 -4.81 10.08
CA PRO A 87 -1.84 -4.24 10.30
C PRO A 87 -1.93 -2.79 9.82
N PHE A 88 -3.16 -2.39 9.51
CA PHE A 88 -3.50 -1.00 9.31
C PHE A 88 -4.76 -0.62 10.08
N VAL A 89 -4.87 0.67 10.34
CA VAL A 89 -6.10 1.30 10.79
C VAL A 89 -6.40 2.51 9.91
N ARG A 90 -7.67 2.65 9.54
CA ARG A 90 -8.17 3.77 8.72
C ARG A 90 -9.32 4.44 9.45
N TYR A 91 -9.28 5.76 9.49
CA TYR A 91 -10.40 6.61 9.86
C TYR A 91 -10.88 7.35 8.62
N ALA A 92 -12.15 7.17 8.25
CA ALA A 92 -12.76 7.82 7.10
C ALA A 92 -13.92 8.72 7.55
N TYR A 93 -14.00 9.90 6.95
CA TYR A 93 -15.10 10.84 7.17
C TYR A 93 -15.76 11.18 5.83
N PRO A 94 -17.06 10.84 5.66
CA PRO A 94 -17.78 11.17 4.45
C PRO A 94 -18.04 12.68 4.40
N LEU A 95 -17.65 13.33 3.31
CA LEU A 95 -17.95 14.74 3.04
C LEU A 95 -19.24 14.88 2.24
N SER A 96 -19.57 13.88 1.44
CA SER A 96 -20.77 13.79 0.65
C SER A 96 -21.02 12.33 0.22
N ASN A 97 -22.07 12.07 -0.55
CA ASN A 97 -22.34 10.74 -1.12
C ASN A 97 -21.23 10.27 -2.10
N ILE A 98 -20.42 11.20 -2.62
CA ILE A 98 -19.39 10.92 -3.61
C ILE A 98 -18.00 11.00 -2.98
N PHE A 99 -17.76 11.94 -2.07
CA PHE A 99 -16.44 12.23 -1.53
C PHE A 99 -16.32 11.85 -0.05
N ALA A 100 -15.21 11.22 0.28
CA ALA A 100 -14.77 10.99 1.65
C ALA A 100 -13.31 11.38 1.80
N VAL A 101 -12.93 11.87 2.97
CA VAL A 101 -11.52 12.00 3.36
C VAL A 101 -11.19 10.90 4.35
N PHE A 102 -9.96 10.38 4.27
CA PHE A 102 -9.51 9.42 5.26
C PHE A 102 -8.02 9.56 5.57
N GLY A 103 -7.68 9.18 6.79
CA GLY A 103 -6.31 8.94 7.22
C GLY A 103 -6.10 7.45 7.44
N GLN A 104 -4.98 6.91 6.97
CA GLN A 104 -4.64 5.50 7.18
C GLN A 104 -3.22 5.40 7.75
N LEU A 105 -3.11 4.66 8.84
CA LEU A 105 -1.85 4.28 9.45
C LEU A 105 -1.57 2.81 9.14
N ASN A 106 -0.46 2.56 8.49
CA ASN A 106 0.09 1.23 8.26
C ASN A 106 1.29 1.01 9.19
N THR A 107 1.39 -0.18 9.79
CA THR A 107 2.53 -0.58 10.61
C THR A 107 3.00 -1.94 10.15
N ASN A 108 4.13 -1.97 9.44
CA ASN A 108 4.58 -3.15 8.72
C ASN A 108 5.93 -3.65 9.19
N TRP A 109 6.10 -4.96 9.24
CA TRP A 109 7.41 -5.59 9.22
C TRP A 109 7.89 -5.68 7.78
N ALA A 110 9.11 -5.22 7.55
CA ALA A 110 9.71 -5.14 6.23
C ALA A 110 10.94 -6.04 6.13
N THR A 111 11.10 -6.66 4.97
CA THR A 111 12.30 -7.38 4.58
C THR A 111 12.73 -6.92 3.21
N GLY A 112 14.03 -6.79 3.00
CA GLY A 112 14.57 -6.31 1.73
C GLY A 112 15.83 -7.05 1.32
N LYS A 113 16.17 -6.91 0.04
CA LYS A 113 17.43 -7.41 -0.52
C LYS A 113 17.92 -6.41 -1.56
N VAL A 114 19.13 -5.91 -1.39
CA VAL A 114 19.80 -4.99 -2.31
C VAL A 114 21.14 -5.61 -2.71
N ALA A 115 21.37 -5.82 -3.98
CA ALA A 115 22.60 -6.43 -4.51
C ALA A 115 23.01 -7.73 -3.77
N GLY A 116 22.04 -8.54 -3.34
CA GLY A 116 22.27 -9.77 -2.59
C GLY A 116 22.29 -9.63 -1.07
N VAL A 117 22.49 -8.43 -0.53
CA VAL A 117 22.52 -8.16 0.91
C VAL A 117 21.08 -8.05 1.44
N LYS A 118 20.79 -8.81 2.50
CA LYS A 118 19.47 -8.83 3.14
C LYS A 118 19.36 -7.77 4.22
N SER A 119 18.18 -7.18 4.35
CA SER A 119 17.81 -6.30 5.46
C SER A 119 16.43 -6.68 6.00
N SER A 120 16.16 -6.28 7.24
CA SER A 120 14.86 -6.39 7.88
C SER A 120 14.62 -5.17 8.75
N GLY A 121 13.34 -4.85 8.99
CA GLY A 121 13.01 -3.67 9.75
C GLY A 121 11.54 -3.50 10.01
N PHE A 122 11.18 -2.30 10.41
CA PHE A 122 9.82 -1.87 10.70
C PHE A 122 9.54 -0.58 9.94
N GLU A 123 8.32 -0.45 9.43
CA GLU A 123 7.82 0.72 8.73
C GLU A 123 6.50 1.15 9.35
N GLY A 124 6.41 2.41 9.76
CA GLY A 124 5.18 3.06 10.17
C GLY A 124 4.87 4.20 9.21
N VAL A 125 3.71 4.19 8.54
CA VAL A 125 3.33 5.24 7.58
C VAL A 125 1.90 5.67 7.80
N LEU A 126 1.73 6.96 8.08
CA LEU A 126 0.43 7.64 8.11
C LEU A 126 0.27 8.45 6.82
N PHE A 127 -0.83 8.28 6.13
CA PHE A 127 -1.14 9.06 4.94
C PHE A 127 -2.59 9.51 4.89
N PRO A 128 -2.82 10.77 4.50
CA PRO A 128 -4.14 11.29 4.18
C PRO A 128 -4.51 10.98 2.73
N ALA A 129 -5.80 10.77 2.49
CA ALA A 129 -6.31 10.55 1.14
C ALA A 129 -7.76 11.05 0.98
N ILE A 130 -8.15 11.23 -0.27
CA ILE A 130 -9.52 11.49 -0.69
C ILE A 130 -10.02 10.25 -1.42
N GLY A 131 -11.15 9.73 -0.97
CA GLY A 131 -11.90 8.69 -1.67
C GLY A 131 -13.00 9.30 -2.52
N VAL A 132 -13.10 8.87 -3.75
CA VAL A 132 -14.19 9.21 -4.68
C VAL A 132 -15.05 7.96 -4.83
N ASN A 133 -16.19 7.94 -4.18
CA ASN A 133 -17.13 6.83 -4.22
C ASN A 133 -17.76 6.71 -5.60
N MET A 134 -17.67 5.54 -6.17
CA MET A 134 -18.35 5.14 -7.40
C MET A 134 -19.57 4.30 -7.06
N LYS A 135 -20.22 3.75 -8.06
CA LYS A 135 -21.34 2.83 -7.83
C LYS A 135 -20.84 1.48 -7.28
N ASN A 136 -21.73 0.77 -6.58
CA ASN A 136 -21.53 -0.61 -6.11
C ASN A 136 -20.33 -0.79 -5.16
N GLY A 137 -20.09 0.18 -4.26
CA GLY A 137 -19.04 0.08 -3.24
C GLY A 137 -17.61 0.25 -3.75
N PHE A 138 -17.41 0.57 -5.03
CA PHE A 138 -16.11 0.94 -5.56
C PHE A 138 -15.75 2.38 -5.20
N ALA A 139 -14.49 2.63 -4.94
CA ALA A 139 -13.94 3.98 -4.78
C ALA A 139 -12.54 4.09 -5.41
N LEU A 140 -12.26 5.26 -5.95
CA LEU A 140 -10.92 5.69 -6.32
C LEU A 140 -10.33 6.46 -5.15
N ASN A 141 -9.09 6.14 -4.80
CA ASN A 141 -8.40 6.74 -3.66
C ASN A 141 -7.20 7.53 -4.15
N PHE A 142 -7.08 8.78 -3.71
CA PHE A 142 -6.00 9.68 -4.04
C PHE A 142 -5.30 10.10 -2.75
N ASN A 143 -4.10 9.62 -2.52
CA ASN A 143 -3.26 10.07 -1.42
C ASN A 143 -2.33 11.18 -1.92
N PHE A 144 -2.13 12.21 -1.09
CA PHE A 144 -1.38 13.43 -1.44
C PHE A 144 -0.26 13.74 -0.46
N GLY A 145 0.12 12.77 0.34
CA GLY A 145 1.25 12.89 1.26
C GLY A 145 1.41 11.69 2.15
N SER A 146 2.47 11.69 2.93
CA SER A 146 2.72 10.69 3.96
C SER A 146 3.67 11.22 5.03
N LEU A 147 3.47 10.74 6.24
CA LEU A 147 4.37 10.87 7.38
C LEU A 147 4.84 9.46 7.72
N GLY A 148 6.15 9.21 7.68
CA GLY A 148 6.66 7.86 7.86
C GLY A 148 7.90 7.80 8.75
N ILE A 149 8.03 6.67 9.41
CA ILE A 149 9.24 6.25 10.11
C ILE A 149 9.61 4.85 9.63
N THR A 150 10.86 4.66 9.28
CA THR A 150 11.40 3.37 8.87
C THR A 150 12.64 3.06 9.66
N THR A 151 12.67 1.89 10.29
CA THR A 151 13.85 1.37 10.94
C THR A 151 14.31 0.12 10.23
N SER A 152 15.57 0.04 9.87
CA SER A 152 16.14 -1.11 9.15
C SER A 152 17.48 -1.54 9.71
N LYS A 153 17.73 -2.85 9.66
CA LYS A 153 18.99 -3.50 10.03
C LYS A 153 19.47 -4.35 8.87
N VAL A 154 20.69 -4.14 8.47
CA VAL A 154 21.37 -4.93 7.44
C VAL A 154 21.98 -6.17 8.08
N LYS A 155 21.76 -7.33 7.46
CA LYS A 155 22.33 -8.59 7.97
C LYS A 155 23.87 -8.55 7.91
N GLY A 156 24.51 -8.83 9.06
CA GLY A 156 25.96 -8.82 9.17
C GLY A 156 26.57 -7.47 9.58
N GLN A 157 25.74 -6.44 9.80
CA GLN A 157 26.18 -5.16 10.33
C GLN A 157 25.69 -4.95 11.77
N SER A 158 26.53 -4.31 12.58
CA SER A 158 26.15 -3.85 13.92
C SER A 158 25.41 -2.52 13.81
N GLY A 159 24.23 -2.42 14.46
CA GLY A 159 23.40 -1.21 14.45
C GLY A 159 22.20 -1.28 13.52
N SER A 160 21.32 -0.32 13.70
CA SER A 160 20.13 -0.10 12.88
C SER A 160 20.12 1.35 12.37
N SER A 161 19.54 1.56 11.20
CA SER A 161 19.28 2.89 10.65
C SER A 161 17.82 3.23 10.85
N THR A 162 17.53 4.45 11.31
CA THR A 162 16.16 4.97 11.42
C THR A 162 16.05 6.20 10.56
N GLN A 163 15.02 6.25 9.75
CA GLN A 163 14.70 7.36 8.86
C GLN A 163 13.28 7.85 9.16
N PHE A 164 13.13 9.15 9.29
CA PHE A 164 11.85 9.85 9.37
C PHE A 164 11.64 10.66 8.10
N GLY A 165 10.43 10.65 7.57
CA GLY A 165 10.10 11.41 6.37
C GLY A 165 8.69 11.99 6.44
N LEU A 166 8.58 13.24 6.00
CA LEU A 166 7.32 13.92 5.74
C LEU A 166 7.31 14.33 4.27
N ASN A 167 6.30 13.91 3.55
CA ASN A 167 6.06 14.26 2.16
C ASN A 167 4.62 14.75 2.01
N PHE A 168 4.42 15.92 1.43
CA PHE A 168 3.11 16.48 1.20
C PHE A 168 3.10 17.29 -0.10
N GLY A 169 2.12 17.01 -0.98
CA GLY A 169 1.90 17.78 -2.20
C GLY A 169 2.92 17.58 -3.32
N SER A 170 3.94 16.74 -3.15
CA SER A 170 4.96 16.47 -4.19
C SER A 170 4.53 15.47 -5.26
N GLY A 171 3.33 14.90 -5.13
CA GLY A 171 2.73 13.95 -6.05
C GLY A 171 1.44 13.39 -5.48
N ALA A 172 0.64 12.75 -6.32
CA ALA A 172 -0.55 12.02 -5.90
C ALA A 172 -0.36 10.53 -6.15
N GLY A 173 -0.56 9.72 -5.11
CA GLY A 173 -0.71 8.28 -5.26
C GLY A 173 -2.14 7.94 -5.64
N PHE A 174 -2.31 6.91 -6.44
CA PHE A 174 -3.59 6.44 -6.92
C PHE A 174 -3.84 4.99 -6.50
N GLY A 175 -5.04 4.70 -6.04
CA GLY A 175 -5.46 3.37 -5.67
C GLY A 175 -6.94 3.15 -5.93
N ILE A 176 -7.35 1.90 -5.88
CA ILE A 176 -8.74 1.48 -6.01
C ILE A 176 -9.13 0.68 -4.77
N SER A 177 -10.38 0.85 -4.35
CA SER A 177 -10.94 0.04 -3.27
C SER A 177 -12.36 -0.38 -3.58
N LYS A 178 -12.80 -1.45 -2.90
CA LYS A 178 -14.17 -1.91 -2.91
C LYS A 178 -14.60 -2.31 -1.52
N ASN A 179 -15.75 -1.82 -1.10
CA ASN A 179 -16.46 -2.27 0.09
C ASN A 179 -17.50 -3.32 -0.32
N PHE A 180 -17.49 -4.42 0.41
CA PHE A 180 -18.46 -5.50 0.31
C PHE A 180 -19.28 -5.47 1.60
N GLY A 181 -20.58 -5.15 1.51
CA GLY A 181 -21.51 -5.29 2.63
C GLY A 181 -21.66 -6.75 3.04
N LEU A 182 -21.74 -7.01 4.34
CA LEU A 182 -22.02 -8.32 4.93
C LEU A 182 -23.49 -8.45 5.29
#